data_077529207dc04e056c8ae5b6b5acace2
#
_entry.id   077529207dc04e056c8ae5b6b5acace2
#
_cell.length_a   1.000
_cell.length_b   1.000
_cell.length_c   1.000
_cell.angle_alpha   90.00
_cell.angle_beta   90.00
_cell.angle_gamma   90.00
#
_symmetry.space_group_name_H-M   'P 1'
#
loop_
_entity.id
_entity.type
_entity.pdbx_description
1 polymer ?
#
loop_
_entity_poly.entity_id
_entity_poly.type
_entity_poly.pdbx_seq_one_letter_code
_entity_poly.pdbx_strand_id
1 'polypeptide(L)'
;GEGSTSEGEFHEALNWASREKLPIIFHVQDNEYAISVHVSEQTSGSSVFSMVNGYDNLSRYEVDGTNFFETDLAFREAIERARQGKGPSVIVSNVVRLLSHSSSDDQKKYRKKEDLEKDKNRDPLLVFEKNCIKNKILKESDFEKLRNEIIQIVDEDAEWADKQNHPDPNSATNHIYSDDRNLNETHLPIILK
;
A
#
# COMPACT_ATOMS: atom_id res chain seq x y z
N GLY A 1 -5.06 2.79 4.20
CA GLY A 1 -6.25 3.04 3.36
C GLY A 1 -6.72 4.47 3.43
N GLU A 2 -7.71 4.83 2.64
CA GLU A 2 -8.31 6.18 2.62
C GLU A 2 -8.91 6.55 3.97
N GLY A 3 -9.42 5.59 4.72
CA GLY A 3 -9.94 5.82 6.07
C GLY A 3 -8.94 6.46 7.02
N SER A 4 -7.69 6.06 6.96
CA SER A 4 -6.62 6.60 7.79
C SER A 4 -6.26 8.05 7.44
N THR A 5 -6.64 8.54 6.26
CA THR A 5 -6.35 9.92 5.87
C THR A 5 -7.23 10.96 6.58
N SER A 6 -8.21 10.52 7.36
CA SER A 6 -9.01 11.39 8.23
C SER A 6 -8.34 11.67 9.57
N GLU A 7 -7.27 10.96 9.93
CA GLU A 7 -6.51 11.20 11.14
C GLU A 7 -5.62 12.46 11.00
N GLY A 8 -5.50 13.21 12.10
CA GLY A 8 -4.73 14.46 12.11
C GLY A 8 -3.27 14.27 11.73
N GLU A 9 -2.67 13.15 12.17
CA GLU A 9 -1.29 12.78 11.93
C GLU A 9 -0.95 12.67 10.44
N PHE A 10 -1.90 12.25 9.60
CA PHE A 10 -1.70 12.21 8.15
C PHE A 10 -1.47 13.63 7.59
N HIS A 11 -2.30 14.58 7.98
CA HIS A 11 -2.22 15.98 7.52
C HIS A 11 -0.98 16.68 8.08
N GLU A 12 -0.63 16.44 9.34
CA GLU A 12 0.57 16.98 9.96
C GLU A 12 1.84 16.45 9.29
N ALA A 13 1.90 15.14 9.02
CA ALA A 13 3.01 14.52 8.32
C ALA A 13 3.17 15.05 6.89
N LEU A 14 2.07 15.23 6.15
CA LEU A 14 2.09 15.82 4.82
C LEU A 14 2.61 17.27 4.84
N ASN A 15 2.10 18.08 5.77
CA ASN A 15 2.51 19.48 5.92
C ASN A 15 4.01 19.56 6.20
N TRP A 16 4.50 18.78 7.15
CA TRP A 16 5.92 18.76 7.50
C TRP A 16 6.79 18.28 6.35
N ALA A 17 6.44 17.14 5.76
CA ALA A 17 7.18 16.57 4.64
C ALA A 17 7.25 17.54 3.44
N SER A 18 6.15 18.22 3.13
CA SER A 18 6.06 19.19 2.04
C SER A 18 6.93 20.41 2.30
N ARG A 19 6.86 20.98 3.52
CA ARG A 19 7.65 22.15 3.91
C ARG A 19 9.15 21.88 3.84
N GLU A 20 9.58 20.73 4.37
CA GLU A 20 11.01 20.37 4.44
C GLU A 20 11.51 19.61 3.19
N LYS A 21 10.63 19.37 2.20
CA LYS A 21 10.94 18.61 0.98
C LYS A 21 11.51 17.22 1.29
N LEU A 22 10.94 16.55 2.30
CA LEU A 22 11.42 15.24 2.74
C LEU A 22 11.24 14.18 1.64
N PRO A 23 12.15 13.21 1.53
CA PRO A 23 12.06 12.14 0.54
C PRO A 23 11.08 11.04 0.98
N ILE A 24 9.81 11.39 1.14
CA ILE A 24 8.75 10.51 1.64
C ILE A 24 7.73 10.23 0.54
N ILE A 25 7.30 8.98 0.46
CA ILE A 25 6.19 8.56 -0.39
C ILE A 25 5.05 8.10 0.52
N PHE A 26 3.93 8.81 0.47
CA PHE A 26 2.68 8.44 1.12
C PHE A 26 1.87 7.60 0.14
N HIS A 27 1.65 6.33 0.46
CA HIS A 27 0.84 5.45 -0.35
C HIS A 27 -0.53 5.24 0.30
N VAL A 28 -1.58 5.66 -0.38
CA VAL A 28 -2.97 5.49 0.03
C VAL A 28 -3.63 4.45 -0.87
N GLN A 29 -4.03 3.34 -0.29
CA GLN A 29 -4.82 2.30 -0.96
C GLN A 29 -6.29 2.63 -0.74
N ASP A 30 -6.91 3.28 -1.72
CA ASP A 30 -8.30 3.69 -1.69
C ASP A 30 -9.20 2.57 -2.23
N ASN A 31 -9.92 1.93 -1.32
CA ASN A 31 -10.91 0.90 -1.63
C ASN A 31 -12.35 1.42 -1.45
N GLU A 32 -12.51 2.74 -1.32
CA GLU A 32 -13.76 3.48 -1.14
C GLU A 32 -14.45 3.27 0.23
N TYR A 33 -13.88 2.47 1.17
CA TYR A 33 -14.54 2.15 2.42
C TYR A 33 -13.60 2.16 3.64
N ALA A 34 -13.87 3.03 4.59
CA ALA A 34 -13.34 2.93 5.95
C ALA A 34 -14.25 2.01 6.78
N ILE A 35 -13.89 0.73 6.90
CA ILE A 35 -14.75 -0.34 7.42
C ILE A 35 -16.05 -0.42 6.62
N SER A 36 -17.11 0.26 7.06
CA SER A 36 -18.44 0.32 6.44
C SER A 36 -18.83 1.70 5.93
N VAL A 37 -18.02 2.73 6.21
CA VAL A 37 -18.29 4.11 5.79
C VAL A 37 -17.69 4.35 4.41
N HIS A 38 -18.52 4.76 3.46
CA HIS A 38 -18.08 5.06 2.11
C HIS A 38 -17.29 6.37 2.06
N VAL A 39 -16.29 6.46 1.21
CA VAL A 39 -15.39 7.62 1.06
C VAL A 39 -16.14 8.94 0.83
N SER A 40 -17.30 8.92 0.19
CA SER A 40 -18.14 10.10 -0.01
C SER A 40 -18.71 10.72 1.27
N GLU A 41 -18.80 9.92 2.33
CA GLU A 41 -19.29 10.38 3.63
C GLU A 41 -18.16 10.77 4.59
N GLN A 42 -16.94 10.35 4.26
CA GLN A 42 -15.77 10.54 5.11
C GLN A 42 -14.83 11.63 4.62
N THR A 43 -14.60 11.69 3.30
CA THR A 43 -13.56 12.54 2.71
C THR A 43 -14.17 13.70 1.93
N SER A 44 -13.74 14.91 2.21
CA SER A 44 -14.16 16.10 1.47
C SER A 44 -13.87 15.95 -0.02
N GLY A 45 -14.89 16.17 -0.86
CA GLY A 45 -14.79 15.96 -2.31
C GLY A 45 -14.73 14.50 -2.72
N SER A 46 -14.95 13.56 -1.79
CA SER A 46 -14.93 12.10 -2.03
C SER A 46 -13.64 11.57 -2.65
N SER A 47 -12.52 12.26 -2.47
CA SER A 47 -11.24 11.93 -3.10
C SER A 47 -10.06 12.41 -2.26
N VAL A 48 -9.23 11.48 -1.82
CA VAL A 48 -7.96 11.78 -1.15
C VAL A 48 -7.02 12.53 -2.09
N PHE A 49 -6.99 12.15 -3.38
CA PHE A 49 -6.18 12.84 -4.39
C PHE A 49 -6.51 14.34 -4.49
N SER A 50 -7.80 14.68 -4.45
CA SER A 50 -8.25 16.06 -4.47
C SER A 50 -7.99 16.78 -3.14
N MET A 51 -8.19 16.09 -2.02
CA MET A 51 -8.01 16.64 -0.67
C MET A 51 -6.58 17.15 -0.42
N VAL A 52 -5.58 16.45 -0.95
CA VAL A 52 -4.16 16.80 -0.75
C VAL A 52 -3.62 17.82 -1.77
N ASN A 53 -4.49 18.49 -2.52
CA ASN A 53 -4.08 19.43 -3.58
C ASN A 53 -3.39 20.71 -3.07
N GLY A 54 -3.55 21.05 -1.80
CA GLY A 54 -3.10 22.34 -1.25
C GLY A 54 -1.68 22.36 -0.69
N TYR A 55 -0.93 21.25 -0.75
CA TYR A 55 0.43 21.19 -0.21
C TYR A 55 1.47 21.54 -1.28
N ASP A 56 2.32 22.52 -0.98
CA ASP A 56 3.45 22.89 -1.83
C ASP A 56 4.51 21.78 -1.87
N ASN A 57 5.25 21.67 -2.96
CA ASN A 57 6.32 20.69 -3.17
C ASN A 57 5.85 19.21 -3.18
N LEU A 58 4.54 18.94 -3.04
CA LEU A 58 3.96 17.61 -3.08
C LEU A 58 3.64 17.20 -4.51
N SER A 59 4.19 16.08 -4.97
CA SER A 59 3.68 15.41 -6.19
C SER A 59 2.54 14.48 -5.85
N ARG A 60 1.57 14.39 -6.76
CA ARG A 60 0.38 13.56 -6.58
C ARG A 60 0.20 12.64 -7.77
N TYR A 61 -0.06 11.40 -7.50
CA TYR A 61 -0.36 10.36 -8.49
C TYR A 61 -1.67 9.69 -8.11
N GLU A 62 -2.54 9.52 -9.08
CA GLU A 62 -3.75 8.71 -8.94
C GLU A 62 -3.68 7.61 -9.99
N VAL A 63 -3.77 6.36 -9.56
CA VAL A 63 -3.55 5.19 -10.42
C VAL A 63 -4.62 4.12 -10.19
N ASP A 64 -4.86 3.30 -11.19
CA ASP A 64 -5.58 2.04 -10.99
C ASP A 64 -4.67 1.06 -10.21
N GLY A 65 -4.91 0.94 -8.90
CA GLY A 65 -4.14 0.06 -8.02
C GLY A 65 -4.32 -1.43 -8.29
N THR A 66 -5.24 -1.81 -9.19
CA THR A 66 -5.37 -3.18 -9.68
C THR A 66 -4.48 -3.44 -10.92
N ASN A 67 -3.89 -2.39 -11.49
CA ASN A 67 -2.95 -2.47 -12.61
C ASN A 67 -1.51 -2.33 -12.11
N PHE A 68 -0.80 -3.46 -12.04
CA PHE A 68 0.60 -3.50 -11.59
C PHE A 68 1.51 -2.52 -12.36
N PHE A 69 1.39 -2.47 -13.67
CA PHE A 69 2.31 -1.67 -14.50
C PHE A 69 2.11 -0.17 -14.31
N GLU A 70 0.87 0.27 -14.12
CA GLU A 70 0.56 1.66 -13.83
C GLU A 70 1.04 2.06 -12.44
N THR A 71 0.83 1.20 -11.47
CA THR A 71 1.30 1.39 -10.09
C THR A 71 2.83 1.42 -10.03
N ASP A 72 3.52 0.47 -10.67
CA ASP A 72 4.99 0.43 -10.74
C ASP A 72 5.58 1.71 -11.34
N LEU A 73 4.98 2.21 -12.43
CA LEU A 73 5.44 3.46 -13.04
C LEU A 73 5.33 4.65 -12.07
N ALA A 74 4.19 4.81 -11.40
CA ALA A 74 4.00 5.89 -10.43
C ALA A 74 5.00 5.80 -9.27
N PHE A 75 5.27 4.59 -8.77
CA PHE A 75 6.29 4.40 -7.72
C PHE A 75 7.69 4.71 -8.20
N ARG A 76 8.08 4.31 -9.41
CA ARG A 76 9.39 4.65 -9.97
C ARG A 76 9.60 6.16 -10.08
N GLU A 77 8.60 6.89 -10.57
CA GLU A 77 8.65 8.34 -10.67
C GLU A 77 8.73 9.00 -9.29
N ALA A 78 7.93 8.55 -8.32
CA ALA A 78 7.94 9.06 -6.95
C ALA A 78 9.28 8.80 -6.25
N ILE A 79 9.86 7.61 -6.41
CA ILE A 79 11.15 7.22 -5.86
C ILE A 79 12.26 8.10 -6.46
N GLU A 80 12.27 8.27 -7.79
CA GLU A 80 13.26 9.10 -8.45
C GLU A 80 13.17 10.56 -7.99
N ARG A 81 11.96 11.08 -7.86
CA ARG A 81 11.70 12.42 -7.32
C ARG A 81 12.25 12.57 -5.88
N ALA A 82 11.98 11.60 -5.02
CA ALA A 82 12.46 11.59 -3.64
C ALA A 82 14.00 11.58 -3.58
N ARG A 83 14.64 10.73 -4.39
CA ARG A 83 16.11 10.64 -4.49
C ARG A 83 16.77 11.92 -5.00
N GLN A 84 16.05 12.68 -5.82
CA GLN A 84 16.53 13.98 -6.31
C GLN A 84 16.26 15.15 -5.34
N GLY A 85 15.73 14.89 -4.14
CA GLY A 85 15.40 15.94 -3.16
C GLY A 85 14.29 16.89 -3.61
N LYS A 86 13.41 16.45 -4.52
CA LYS A 86 12.30 17.26 -5.04
C LYS A 86 11.06 17.29 -4.15
N GLY A 87 11.15 16.70 -2.96
CA GLY A 87 10.09 16.65 -1.96
C GLY A 87 9.23 15.39 -2.05
N PRO A 88 8.19 15.32 -1.20
CA PRO A 88 7.36 14.12 -1.04
C PRO A 88 6.43 13.87 -2.22
N SER A 89 5.86 12.68 -2.24
CA SER A 89 4.80 12.28 -3.16
C SER A 89 3.67 11.61 -2.41
N VAL A 90 2.44 11.78 -2.89
CA VAL A 90 1.28 10.95 -2.52
C VAL A 90 0.88 10.13 -3.73
N ILE A 91 0.78 8.82 -3.55
CA ILE A 91 0.23 7.89 -4.55
C ILE A 91 -1.09 7.38 -4.01
N VAL A 92 -2.19 7.73 -4.67
CA VAL A 92 -3.51 7.19 -4.40
C VAL A 92 -3.78 6.07 -5.39
N SER A 93 -3.79 4.85 -4.88
CA SER A 93 -4.09 3.67 -5.69
C SER A 93 -5.54 3.26 -5.48
N ASN A 94 -6.36 3.40 -6.52
CA ASN A 94 -7.75 2.96 -6.53
C ASN A 94 -7.78 1.43 -6.60
N VAL A 95 -8.01 0.80 -5.44
CA VAL A 95 -7.98 -0.66 -5.27
C VAL A 95 -9.37 -1.23 -5.05
N VAL A 96 -9.46 -2.54 -4.94
CA VAL A 96 -10.70 -3.26 -4.60
C VAL A 96 -10.56 -3.99 -3.28
N ARG A 97 -11.66 -4.08 -2.53
CA ARG A 97 -11.72 -4.88 -1.32
C ARG A 97 -12.55 -6.14 -1.57
N LEU A 98 -11.85 -7.25 -1.83
CA LEU A 98 -12.46 -8.53 -2.21
C LEU A 98 -13.15 -9.25 -1.03
N LEU A 99 -12.62 -9.06 0.18
CA LEU A 99 -13.14 -9.68 1.40
C LEU A 99 -13.70 -8.62 2.36
N SER A 100 -14.44 -9.05 3.37
CA SER A 100 -14.86 -8.18 4.47
C SER A 100 -13.66 -7.58 5.20
N HIS A 101 -13.84 -6.44 5.84
CA HIS A 101 -12.76 -5.71 6.54
C HIS A 101 -12.10 -6.54 7.64
N SER A 102 -12.88 -7.33 8.33
CA SER A 102 -12.43 -8.25 9.40
C SER A 102 -13.29 -9.49 9.44
N SER A 103 -12.91 -10.47 10.28
CA SER A 103 -13.66 -11.71 10.49
C SER A 103 -15.06 -11.47 11.07
N SER A 104 -15.28 -10.36 11.78
CA SER A 104 -16.57 -9.98 12.36
C SER A 104 -17.41 -9.07 11.46
N ASP A 105 -16.86 -8.60 10.34
CA ASP A 105 -17.55 -7.74 9.37
C ASP A 105 -18.30 -8.57 8.32
N ASP A 106 -19.47 -8.06 7.91
CA ASP A 106 -20.20 -8.58 6.76
C ASP A 106 -20.49 -7.44 5.77
N GLN A 107 -19.62 -7.31 4.78
CA GLN A 107 -19.72 -6.24 3.78
C GLN A 107 -21.01 -6.27 2.95
N LYS A 108 -21.75 -7.38 2.93
CA LYS A 108 -23.03 -7.48 2.23
C LYS A 108 -24.13 -6.63 2.87
N LYS A 109 -23.93 -6.18 4.12
CA LYS A 109 -24.87 -5.31 4.83
C LYS A 109 -24.86 -3.86 4.36
N TYR A 110 -23.76 -3.42 3.74
CA TYR A 110 -23.56 -2.01 3.33
C TYR A 110 -23.08 -1.83 1.89
N ARG A 111 -22.67 -2.91 1.20
CA ARG A 111 -22.24 -2.89 -0.20
C ARG A 111 -23.25 -3.61 -1.08
N LYS A 112 -23.54 -3.06 -2.25
CA LYS A 112 -24.43 -3.68 -3.23
C LYS A 112 -23.77 -4.92 -3.84
N LYS A 113 -24.60 -5.90 -4.18
CA LYS A 113 -24.12 -7.14 -4.81
C LYS A 113 -23.39 -6.89 -6.13
N GLU A 114 -23.89 -5.93 -6.91
CA GLU A 114 -23.32 -5.55 -8.20
C GLU A 114 -21.91 -4.98 -8.04
N ASP A 115 -21.65 -4.21 -6.98
CA ASP A 115 -20.33 -3.62 -6.72
C ASP A 115 -19.34 -4.71 -6.27
N LEU A 116 -19.78 -5.66 -5.43
CA LEU A 116 -18.97 -6.81 -5.03
C LEU A 116 -18.58 -7.68 -6.23
N GLU A 117 -19.48 -7.87 -7.21
CA GLU A 117 -19.16 -8.63 -8.42
C GLU A 117 -18.22 -7.87 -9.36
N LYS A 118 -18.35 -6.54 -9.45
CA LYS A 118 -17.37 -5.71 -10.18
C LYS A 118 -15.97 -5.83 -9.59
N ASP A 119 -15.85 -5.75 -8.25
CA ASP A 119 -14.57 -5.86 -7.56
C ASP A 119 -13.88 -7.20 -7.82
N LYS A 120 -14.62 -8.32 -7.80
CA LYS A 120 -14.06 -9.63 -8.13
C LYS A 120 -13.44 -9.68 -9.54
N ASN A 121 -14.05 -8.99 -10.50
CA ASN A 121 -13.52 -8.92 -11.86
C ASN A 121 -12.27 -8.03 -11.98
N ARG A 122 -12.02 -7.21 -10.95
CA ARG A 122 -10.84 -6.35 -10.81
C ARG A 122 -9.81 -6.88 -9.82
N ASP A 123 -9.87 -8.15 -9.45
CA ASP A 123 -8.81 -8.79 -8.64
C ASP A 123 -7.44 -8.54 -9.29
N PRO A 124 -6.51 -7.86 -8.60
CA PRO A 124 -5.23 -7.47 -9.18
C PRO A 124 -4.38 -8.66 -9.65
N LEU A 125 -4.52 -9.83 -9.02
CA LEU A 125 -3.81 -11.04 -9.46
C LEU A 125 -4.34 -11.52 -10.80
N LEU A 126 -5.66 -11.55 -10.98
CA LEU A 126 -6.28 -11.92 -12.25
C LEU A 126 -6.01 -10.90 -13.36
N VAL A 127 -6.01 -9.61 -13.02
CA VAL A 127 -5.67 -8.53 -13.96
C VAL A 127 -4.21 -8.65 -14.41
N PHE A 128 -3.29 -8.88 -13.49
CA PHE A 128 -1.87 -9.05 -13.78
C PHE A 128 -1.61 -10.25 -14.67
N GLU A 129 -2.18 -11.42 -14.33
CA GLU A 129 -2.07 -12.64 -15.11
C GLU A 129 -2.55 -12.43 -16.56
N LYS A 130 -3.75 -11.88 -16.72
CA LYS A 130 -4.31 -11.56 -18.05
C LYS A 130 -3.40 -10.62 -18.84
N ASN A 131 -2.85 -9.60 -18.19
CA ASN A 131 -1.96 -8.65 -18.85
C ASN A 131 -0.63 -9.30 -19.27
N CYS A 132 -0.04 -10.14 -18.43
CA CYS A 132 1.19 -10.87 -18.77
C CYS A 132 0.99 -11.82 -19.94
N ILE A 133 -0.10 -12.58 -19.93
CA ILE A 133 -0.43 -13.51 -21.02
C ILE A 133 -0.67 -12.74 -22.33
N LYS A 134 -1.50 -11.68 -22.28
CA LYS A 134 -1.81 -10.83 -23.43
C LYS A 134 -0.55 -10.23 -24.06
N ASN A 135 0.39 -9.79 -23.25
CA ASN A 135 1.64 -9.18 -23.70
C ASN A 135 2.77 -10.20 -23.92
N LYS A 136 2.49 -11.49 -23.81
CA LYS A 136 3.46 -12.60 -24.02
C LYS A 136 4.67 -12.53 -23.08
N ILE A 137 4.51 -12.01 -21.89
CA ILE A 137 5.55 -11.94 -20.85
C ILE A 137 5.69 -13.30 -20.17
N LEU A 138 4.56 -13.92 -19.81
CA LEU A 138 4.46 -15.24 -19.18
C LEU A 138 3.33 -16.02 -19.85
N LYS A 139 3.37 -17.34 -19.69
CA LYS A 139 2.34 -18.28 -20.15
C LYS A 139 1.47 -18.72 -18.98
N GLU A 140 0.30 -19.25 -19.26
CA GLU A 140 -0.61 -19.81 -18.24
C GLU A 140 0.06 -20.87 -17.36
N SER A 141 0.85 -21.77 -17.98
CA SER A 141 1.60 -22.79 -17.26
C SER A 141 2.64 -22.23 -16.28
N ASP A 142 3.19 -21.05 -16.55
CA ASP A 142 4.15 -20.40 -15.65
C ASP A 142 3.44 -19.91 -14.38
N PHE A 143 2.20 -19.41 -14.48
CA PHE A 143 1.39 -19.00 -13.35
C PHE A 143 0.95 -20.18 -12.50
N GLU A 144 0.58 -21.31 -13.09
CA GLU A 144 0.26 -22.55 -12.34
C GLU A 144 1.46 -23.03 -11.53
N LYS A 145 2.66 -23.02 -12.16
CA LYS A 145 3.89 -23.38 -11.47
C LYS A 145 4.19 -22.44 -10.31
N LEU A 146 4.13 -21.13 -10.53
CA LEU A 146 4.36 -20.12 -9.49
C LEU A 146 3.37 -20.26 -8.32
N ARG A 147 2.08 -20.50 -8.59
CA ARG A 147 1.08 -20.70 -7.53
C ARG A 147 1.44 -21.88 -6.65
N ASN A 148 1.81 -23.03 -7.26
CA ASN A 148 2.17 -24.22 -6.51
C ASN A 148 3.43 -24.00 -5.67
N GLU A 149 4.45 -23.36 -6.22
CA GLU A 149 5.68 -23.01 -5.49
C GLU A 149 5.38 -22.08 -4.30
N ILE A 150 4.55 -21.05 -4.49
CA ILE A 150 4.21 -20.09 -3.43
C ILE A 150 3.36 -20.75 -2.35
N ILE A 151 2.41 -21.60 -2.69
CA ILE A 151 1.62 -22.35 -1.70
C ILE A 151 2.55 -23.20 -0.83
N GLN A 152 3.48 -23.92 -1.43
CA GLN A 152 4.43 -24.73 -0.67
C GLN A 152 5.29 -23.85 0.28
N ILE A 153 5.82 -22.72 -0.19
CA ILE A 153 6.61 -21.81 0.64
C ILE A 153 5.77 -21.29 1.82
N VAL A 154 4.54 -20.86 1.57
CA VAL A 154 3.66 -20.34 2.62
C VAL A 154 3.33 -21.42 3.67
N ASP A 155 3.07 -22.63 3.24
CA ASP A 155 2.81 -23.76 4.16
C ASP A 155 4.05 -24.09 5.00
N GLU A 156 5.24 -24.16 4.38
CA GLU A 156 6.51 -24.37 5.09
C GLU A 156 6.81 -23.27 6.10
N ASP A 157 6.59 -21.99 5.72
CA ASP A 157 6.79 -20.83 6.61
C ASP A 157 5.80 -20.83 7.77
N ALA A 158 4.54 -21.19 7.53
CA ALA A 158 3.52 -21.33 8.57
C ALA A 158 3.88 -22.44 9.57
N GLU A 159 4.31 -23.60 9.08
CA GLU A 159 4.77 -24.69 9.93
C GLU A 159 6.03 -24.31 10.73
N TRP A 160 6.94 -23.57 10.10
CA TRP A 160 8.14 -23.08 10.79
C TRP A 160 7.76 -22.12 11.91
N ALA A 161 6.87 -21.17 11.65
CA ALA A 161 6.42 -20.19 12.63
C ALA A 161 5.72 -20.85 13.84
N ASP A 162 4.88 -21.85 13.58
CA ASP A 162 4.15 -22.61 14.63
C ASP A 162 5.10 -23.37 15.56
N LYS A 163 6.26 -23.79 15.06
CA LYS A 163 7.30 -24.50 15.83
C LYS A 163 8.22 -23.57 16.63
N GLN A 164 8.12 -22.25 16.46
CA GLN A 164 8.99 -21.31 17.15
C GLN A 164 8.56 -21.12 18.61
N ASN A 165 9.53 -20.85 19.47
CA ASN A 165 9.25 -20.45 20.86
C ASN A 165 8.60 -19.07 20.88
N HIS A 166 7.73 -18.82 21.86
CA HIS A 166 7.24 -17.49 22.13
C HIS A 166 8.40 -16.53 22.46
N PRO A 167 8.28 -15.25 22.05
CA PRO A 167 9.28 -14.24 22.40
C PRO A 167 9.49 -14.15 23.92
N ASP A 168 10.73 -13.87 24.36
CA ASP A 168 10.99 -13.55 25.75
C ASP A 168 10.21 -12.28 26.14
N PRO A 169 9.34 -12.32 27.19
CA PRO A 169 8.62 -11.13 27.64
C PRO A 169 9.51 -9.92 27.93
N ASN A 170 10.75 -10.14 28.36
CA ASN A 170 11.71 -9.07 28.61
C ASN A 170 12.17 -8.37 27.30
N SER A 171 11.97 -8.98 26.16
CA SER A 171 12.31 -8.36 24.87
C SER A 171 11.31 -7.27 24.41
N ALA A 172 10.18 -7.11 25.10
CA ALA A 172 9.13 -6.16 24.73
C ALA A 172 9.59 -4.68 24.73
N THR A 173 10.64 -4.38 25.47
CA THR A 173 11.22 -3.03 25.53
C THR A 173 12.45 -2.85 24.62
N ASN A 174 12.86 -3.91 23.92
CA ASN A 174 13.99 -3.83 23.00
C ASN A 174 13.59 -3.10 21.71
N HIS A 175 14.53 -2.34 21.17
CA HIS A 175 14.36 -1.66 19.87
C HIS A 175 13.20 -0.64 19.78
N ILE A 176 12.74 -0.10 20.94
CA ILE A 176 11.72 0.97 20.97
C ILE A 176 12.31 2.29 20.45
N TYR A 177 13.58 2.53 20.73
CA TYR A 177 14.34 3.66 20.22
C TYR A 177 15.46 3.17 19.33
N SER A 178 16.02 4.06 18.49
CA SER A 178 17.24 3.71 17.77
C SER A 178 18.32 3.42 18.81
N ASP A 179 18.92 2.24 18.73
CA ASP A 179 20.11 1.97 19.50
C ASP A 179 21.17 3.02 19.12
N ASP A 180 22.01 3.42 20.06
CA ASP A 180 23.17 4.29 19.81
C ASP A 180 24.23 3.60 18.92
N ARG A 181 23.80 2.81 17.98
CA ARG A 181 24.64 2.26 16.92
C ARG A 181 25.17 3.43 16.14
N ASN A 182 26.47 3.60 16.22
CA ASN A 182 27.24 4.56 15.47
C ASN A 182 26.55 5.00 14.19
N LEU A 183 25.95 6.19 14.19
CA LEU A 183 25.47 6.87 12.98
C LEU A 183 26.59 7.02 11.93
N ASN A 184 27.82 6.67 12.30
CA ASN A 184 29.02 6.61 11.44
C ASN A 184 29.11 5.29 10.64
N GLU A 185 28.44 4.22 11.02
CA GLU A 185 28.26 3.03 10.19
C GLU A 185 26.93 3.17 9.44
N THR A 186 26.92 4.10 8.51
CA THR A 186 25.75 4.41 7.71
C THR A 186 25.44 3.28 6.73
N HIS A 187 24.64 2.36 7.17
CA HIS A 187 23.69 1.67 6.30
C HIS A 187 22.43 2.54 6.08
N LEU A 188 22.53 3.85 6.25
CA LEU A 188 21.55 4.77 5.67
C LEU A 188 21.60 4.54 4.15
N PRO A 189 20.47 4.23 3.52
CA PRO A 189 20.43 4.12 2.07
C PRO A 189 21.01 5.40 1.46
N ILE A 190 21.66 5.24 0.33
CA ILE A 190 22.34 6.28 -0.48
C ILE A 190 21.52 7.57 -0.68
N ILE A 191 20.30 7.60 -0.21
CA ILE A 191 19.31 8.67 -0.30
C ILE A 191 19.68 9.95 0.48
N LEU A 192 20.57 9.85 1.46
CA LEU A 192 20.95 10.99 2.33
C LEU A 192 22.44 11.40 2.20
N LYS A 193 23.10 11.04 1.10
CA LYS A 193 24.43 11.57 0.76
C LYS A 193 24.33 12.59 -0.34
#